data_5f28dbc6ad9ecbe0a9abdb279637a28e
#
_entry.id   5f28dbc6ad9ecbe0a9abdb279637a28e
#
_cell.length_a   1.000
_cell.length_b   1.000
_cell.length_c   1.000
_cell.angle_alpha   90.00
_cell.angle_beta   90.00
_cell.angle_gamma   90.00
#
_symmetry.space_group_name_H-M   'P 1'
#
loop_
_entity.id
_entity.type
_entity.pdbx_description
1 polymer ?
#
loop_
_entity_poly.entity_id
_entity_poly.type
_entity_poly.pdbx_seq_one_letter_code
_entity_poly.pdbx_strand_id
1 'polypeptide(L)'
;ELYQFWLNYPAVIPANAEERFFLINRQVENRATAVLLHRIILAENAGGIILSRQFYVGHSYNSNQFIIGCLPYRNGSLIFYTNRTFTDQVTGFGSSLKHSVGREQMRRRMEKHLINIKNALK
;
A
#
# COMPACT_ATOMS: atom_id res chain seq x y z
N GLU A 1 -18.14 1.90 6.07
CA GLU A 1 -18.28 0.95 4.94
C GLU A 1 -16.96 0.23 4.62
N LEU A 2 -15.83 0.92 4.38
CA LEU A 2 -14.53 0.31 4.05
C LEU A 2 -14.06 -0.74 5.08
N TYR A 3 -14.25 -0.47 6.38
CA TYR A 3 -13.88 -1.40 7.45
C TYR A 3 -14.72 -2.68 7.41
N GLN A 4 -16.03 -2.57 7.20
CA GLN A 4 -16.93 -3.72 7.09
C GLN A 4 -16.63 -4.54 5.82
N PHE A 5 -16.34 -3.88 4.71
CA PHE A 5 -15.86 -4.55 3.51
C PHE A 5 -14.59 -5.35 3.79
N TRP A 6 -13.62 -4.75 4.51
CA TRP A 6 -12.35 -5.40 4.81
C TRP A 6 -12.50 -6.64 5.68
N LEU A 7 -13.39 -6.58 6.67
CA LEU A 7 -13.67 -7.71 7.56
C LEU A 7 -14.41 -8.87 6.86
N ASN A 8 -15.23 -8.54 5.89
CA ASN A 8 -16.11 -9.50 5.24
C ASN A 8 -15.68 -9.90 3.82
N TYR A 9 -14.53 -9.42 3.37
CA TYR A 9 -13.98 -9.80 2.07
C TYR A 9 -13.71 -11.32 2.01
N PRO A 10 -14.06 -12.02 0.90
CA PRO A 10 -14.66 -11.52 -0.35
C PRO A 10 -16.20 -11.50 -0.39
N ALA A 11 -16.88 -11.81 0.71
CA ALA A 11 -18.33 -11.97 0.73
C ALA A 11 -19.10 -10.66 0.42
N VAL A 12 -18.49 -9.51 0.73
CA VAL A 12 -19.08 -8.20 0.47
C VAL A 12 -18.08 -7.35 -0.30
N ILE A 13 -18.38 -7.07 -1.57
CA ILE A 13 -17.64 -6.12 -2.40
C ILE A 13 -18.60 -4.97 -2.74
N PRO A 14 -18.25 -3.70 -2.44
CA PRO A 14 -19.06 -2.56 -2.83
C PRO A 14 -19.31 -2.54 -4.35
N ALA A 15 -20.52 -2.23 -4.78
CA ALA A 15 -20.91 -2.24 -6.19
C ALA A 15 -20.08 -1.28 -7.07
N ASN A 16 -19.52 -0.23 -6.48
CA ASN A 16 -18.64 0.74 -7.13
C ASN A 16 -17.14 0.43 -6.97
N ALA A 17 -16.80 -0.76 -6.45
CA ALA A 17 -15.41 -1.18 -6.33
C ALA A 17 -14.93 -1.84 -7.62
N GLU A 18 -13.76 -1.43 -8.07
CA GLU A 18 -13.01 -2.11 -9.11
C GLU A 18 -11.95 -3.00 -8.45
N GLU A 19 -11.96 -4.27 -8.79
CA GLU A 19 -11.03 -5.27 -8.25
C GLU A 19 -10.11 -5.79 -9.36
N ARG A 20 -8.80 -5.82 -9.09
CA ARG A 20 -7.80 -6.34 -10.03
C ARG A 20 -6.74 -7.18 -9.32
N PHE A 21 -6.33 -8.25 -9.98
CA PHE A 21 -5.20 -9.09 -9.59
C PHE A 21 -4.08 -8.96 -10.61
N PHE A 22 -2.85 -8.88 -10.11
CA PHE A 22 -1.66 -8.76 -10.96
C PHE A 22 -0.61 -9.78 -10.53
N LEU A 23 0.00 -10.42 -11.50
CA LEU A 23 1.30 -11.06 -11.34
C LEU A 23 2.34 -10.10 -11.95
N ILE A 24 3.21 -9.58 -11.11
CA ILE A 24 4.25 -8.66 -11.54
C ILE A 24 5.64 -9.22 -11.23
N ASN A 25 6.59 -8.95 -12.12
CA ASN A 25 7.99 -9.17 -11.87
C ASN A 25 8.69 -7.82 -11.67
N ARG A 26 9.35 -7.66 -10.55
CA ARG A 26 10.08 -6.43 -10.24
C ARG A 26 11.41 -6.72 -9.56
N GLN A 27 12.32 -5.77 -9.60
CA GLN A 27 13.57 -5.85 -8.86
C GLN A 27 13.35 -5.47 -7.39
N VAL A 28 13.69 -6.39 -6.49
CA VAL A 28 13.75 -6.16 -5.05
C VAL A 28 15.14 -6.58 -4.58
N GLU A 29 15.88 -5.68 -3.97
CA GLU A 29 17.26 -5.93 -3.54
C GLU A 29 18.16 -6.52 -4.65
N ASN A 30 18.05 -5.95 -5.86
CA ASN A 30 18.76 -6.40 -7.08
C ASN A 30 18.44 -7.84 -7.53
N ARG A 31 17.32 -8.41 -7.07
CA ARG A 31 16.86 -9.75 -7.45
C ARG A 31 15.48 -9.67 -8.11
N ALA A 32 15.33 -10.37 -9.23
CA ALA A 32 14.04 -10.52 -9.87
C ALA A 32 13.06 -11.23 -8.92
N THR A 33 11.92 -10.58 -8.65
CA THR A 33 10.96 -11.03 -7.64
C THR A 33 9.58 -11.08 -8.23
N ALA A 34 8.99 -12.27 -8.23
CA ALA A 34 7.57 -12.45 -8.55
C ALA A 34 6.71 -11.98 -7.38
N VAL A 35 5.71 -11.17 -7.67
CA VAL A 35 4.78 -10.63 -6.68
C VAL A 35 3.35 -10.82 -7.17
N LEU A 36 2.51 -11.42 -6.35
CA LEU A 36 1.06 -11.43 -6.55
C LEU A 36 0.44 -10.26 -5.77
N LEU A 37 -0.25 -9.41 -6.50
CA LEU A 37 -0.83 -8.17 -6.00
C LEU A 37 -2.33 -8.16 -6.25
N HIS A 38 -3.08 -7.85 -5.22
CA HIS A 38 -4.50 -7.57 -5.28
C HIS A 38 -4.73 -6.08 -5.05
N ARG A 39 -5.49 -5.45 -5.94
CA ARG A 39 -5.83 -4.03 -5.87
C ARG A 39 -7.33 -3.86 -5.90
N ILE A 40 -7.83 -3.02 -5.00
CA ILE A 40 -9.22 -2.59 -4.94
C ILE A 40 -9.23 -1.08 -5.07
N ILE A 41 -10.03 -0.56 -5.97
CA ILE A 41 -10.21 0.85 -6.23
C ILE A 41 -11.66 1.19 -5.93
N LEU A 42 -11.87 2.12 -5.01
CA LEU A 42 -13.16 2.74 -4.71
C LEU A 42 -13.07 4.18 -5.15
N ALA A 43 -13.77 4.53 -6.21
CA ALA A 43 -13.85 5.89 -6.73
C ALA A 43 -15.24 6.47 -6.46
N GLU A 44 -15.29 7.68 -5.95
CA GLU A 44 -16.50 8.46 -5.74
C GLU A 44 -16.34 9.84 -6.39
N ASN A 45 -17.45 10.57 -6.60
CA ASN A 45 -17.43 11.83 -7.32
C ASN A 45 -16.45 12.88 -6.75
N ALA A 46 -16.19 12.86 -5.46
CA ALA A 46 -15.37 13.85 -4.79
C ALA A 46 -14.05 13.29 -4.23
N GLY A 47 -13.78 11.99 -4.42
CA GLY A 47 -12.58 11.37 -3.87
C GLY A 47 -12.47 9.90 -4.22
N GLY A 48 -11.55 9.21 -3.56
CA GLY A 48 -11.40 7.77 -3.77
C GLY A 48 -10.32 7.15 -2.91
N ILE A 49 -10.33 5.84 -2.88
CA ILE A 49 -9.36 5.04 -2.12
C ILE A 49 -8.85 3.93 -3.01
N ILE A 50 -7.54 3.75 -3.02
CA ILE A 50 -6.87 2.59 -3.60
C ILE A 50 -6.28 1.79 -2.45
N LEU A 51 -6.75 0.57 -2.32
CA LEU A 51 -6.18 -0.43 -1.43
C LEU A 51 -5.36 -1.41 -2.26
N SER A 52 -4.15 -1.70 -1.86
CA SER A 52 -3.30 -2.66 -2.55
C SER A 52 -2.61 -3.54 -1.55
N ARG A 53 -2.70 -4.85 -1.73
CA ARG A 53 -2.01 -5.85 -0.93
C ARG A 53 -1.20 -6.78 -1.80
N GLN A 54 0.04 -6.98 -1.40
CA GLN A 54 0.91 -8.00 -1.96
C GLN A 54 0.80 -9.22 -1.03
N PHE A 55 0.12 -10.24 -1.47
CA PHE A 55 -0.16 -11.43 -0.66
C PHE A 55 0.80 -12.59 -0.95
N TYR A 56 1.64 -12.44 -1.98
CA TYR A 56 2.78 -13.29 -2.24
C TYR A 56 3.95 -12.47 -2.77
N VAL A 57 5.12 -12.70 -2.22
CA VAL A 57 6.39 -12.10 -2.63
C VAL A 57 7.45 -13.20 -2.60
N GLY A 58 8.16 -13.38 -3.69
CA GLY A 58 9.11 -14.48 -3.87
C GLY A 58 10.29 -14.46 -2.89
N HIS A 59 10.68 -13.29 -2.38
CA HIS A 59 11.72 -13.13 -1.36
C HIS A 59 11.69 -11.72 -0.74
N SER A 60 12.55 -11.45 0.24
CA SER A 60 12.85 -10.18 0.93
C SER A 60 11.81 -9.73 1.96
N TYR A 61 10.53 -10.03 1.79
CA TYR A 61 9.47 -9.79 2.76
C TYR A 61 8.28 -10.70 2.47
N ASN A 62 7.39 -10.87 3.45
CA ASN A 62 6.29 -11.82 3.34
C ASN A 62 5.05 -11.19 2.72
N SER A 63 4.71 -9.99 3.15
CA SER A 63 3.56 -9.26 2.62
C SER A 63 3.72 -7.76 2.75
N ASN A 64 3.01 -7.03 1.90
CA ASN A 64 2.92 -5.58 1.96
C ASN A 64 1.50 -5.15 1.66
N GLN A 65 1.03 -4.16 2.41
CA GLN A 65 -0.27 -3.54 2.21
C GLN A 65 -0.11 -2.03 2.24
N PHE A 66 -0.72 -1.34 1.28
CA PHE A 66 -0.83 0.10 1.33
C PHE A 66 -2.25 0.57 1.01
N ILE A 67 -2.60 1.71 1.55
CA ILE A 67 -3.82 2.44 1.24
C ILE A 67 -3.40 3.86 0.85
N ILE A 68 -3.88 4.31 -0.28
CA ILE A 68 -3.81 5.71 -0.68
C ILE A 68 -5.22 6.21 -0.88
N GLY A 69 -5.53 7.39 -0.36
CA GLY A 69 -6.83 8.00 -0.54
C GLY A 69 -6.73 9.48 -0.80
N CYS A 70 -7.76 9.98 -1.49
CA CYS A 70 -7.99 11.38 -1.76
C CYS A 70 -9.39 11.74 -1.26
N LEU A 71 -9.48 12.73 -0.40
CA LEU A 71 -10.73 13.22 0.17
C LEU A 71 -10.87 14.72 -0.11
N PRO A 72 -12.09 15.23 -0.35
CA PRO A 72 -12.31 16.67 -0.47
C PRO A 72 -11.96 17.34 0.86
N TYR A 73 -11.24 18.45 0.80
CA TYR A 73 -10.90 19.25 1.97
C TYR A 73 -10.81 20.73 1.61
N ARG A 74 -11.71 21.55 2.17
CA ARG A 74 -11.82 22.99 1.86
C ARG A 74 -11.97 23.20 0.33
N ASN A 75 -11.11 24.04 -0.25
CA ASN A 75 -11.09 24.32 -1.70
C ASN A 75 -10.11 23.41 -2.46
N GLY A 76 -9.76 22.24 -1.91
CA GLY A 76 -8.79 21.31 -2.49
C GLY A 76 -9.03 19.88 -2.05
N SER A 77 -7.97 19.10 -2.01
CA SER A 77 -8.02 17.69 -1.63
C SER A 77 -6.96 17.35 -0.59
N LEU A 78 -7.34 16.50 0.34
CA LEU A 78 -6.43 15.86 1.28
C LEU A 78 -6.04 14.48 0.74
N ILE A 79 -4.75 14.28 0.49
CA ILE A 79 -4.21 12.97 0.12
C ILE A 79 -3.58 12.35 1.36
N PHE A 80 -3.93 11.11 1.64
CA PHE A 80 -3.29 10.31 2.69
C PHE A 80 -2.70 9.03 2.11
N TYR A 81 -1.67 8.54 2.76
CA TYR A 81 -0.98 7.31 2.38
C TYR A 81 -0.58 6.53 3.62
N THR A 82 -0.92 5.24 3.66
CA THR A 82 -0.45 4.32 4.70
C THR A 82 0.24 3.13 4.07
N ASN A 83 1.24 2.58 4.76
CA ASN A 83 1.93 1.38 4.34
C ASN A 83 2.21 0.47 5.53
N ARG A 84 1.97 -0.81 5.37
CA ARG A 84 2.30 -1.85 6.34
C ARG A 84 3.02 -2.99 5.63
N THR A 85 4.23 -3.28 6.07
CA THR A 85 5.02 -4.42 5.58
C THR A 85 5.21 -5.41 6.71
N PHE A 86 5.03 -6.68 6.40
CA PHE A 86 5.34 -7.79 7.28
C PHE A 86 6.53 -8.57 6.74
N THR A 87 7.49 -8.87 7.60
CA THR A 87 8.64 -9.71 7.28
C THR A 87 9.09 -10.50 8.51
N ASP A 88 9.43 -11.76 8.33
CA ASP A 88 10.06 -12.62 9.32
C ASP A 88 11.59 -12.51 9.32
N GLN A 89 12.17 -11.84 8.31
CA GLN A 89 13.63 -11.67 8.20
C GLN A 89 14.23 -10.74 9.27
N VAL A 90 13.39 -10.03 10.03
CA VAL A 90 13.80 -9.10 11.09
C VAL A 90 13.60 -9.73 12.47
N THR A 91 13.88 -11.01 12.61
CA THR A 91 13.84 -11.74 13.88
C THR A 91 15.27 -11.95 14.40
N GLY A 92 15.42 -12.08 15.75
CA GLY A 92 16.69 -12.37 16.39
C GLY A 92 17.41 -11.15 16.98
N PHE A 93 18.66 -11.34 17.32
CA PHE A 93 19.50 -10.35 17.97
C PHE A 93 19.65 -9.08 17.12
N GLY A 94 19.36 -7.90 17.70
CA GLY A 94 19.39 -6.61 16.97
C GLY A 94 18.12 -6.28 16.19
N SER A 95 17.02 -7.02 16.38
CA SER A 95 15.75 -6.79 15.69
C SER A 95 15.21 -5.36 15.87
N SER A 96 15.30 -4.80 17.08
CA SER A 96 14.83 -3.43 17.38
C SER A 96 15.53 -2.36 16.53
N LEU A 97 16.84 -2.49 16.33
CA LEU A 97 17.61 -1.58 15.49
C LEU A 97 17.23 -1.73 14.00
N LYS A 98 17.10 -2.97 13.53
CA LYS A 98 16.64 -3.24 12.15
C LYS A 98 15.23 -2.69 11.90
N HIS A 99 14.31 -2.82 12.86
CA HIS A 99 12.97 -2.23 12.78
C HIS A 99 12.99 -0.70 12.74
N SER A 100 13.86 -0.06 13.51
CA SER A 100 14.01 1.40 13.50
C SER A 100 14.52 1.91 12.16
N VAL A 101 15.58 1.30 11.62
CA VAL A 101 16.15 1.64 10.31
C VAL A 101 15.14 1.41 9.19
N GLY A 102 14.44 0.26 9.20
CA GLY A 102 13.41 -0.06 8.21
C GLY A 102 12.25 0.93 8.22
N ARG A 103 11.82 1.37 9.41
CA ARG A 103 10.76 2.37 9.58
C ARG A 103 11.16 3.73 9.01
N GLU A 104 12.39 4.17 9.29
CA GLU A 104 12.90 5.45 8.78
C GLU A 104 13.04 5.43 7.24
N GLN A 105 13.54 4.35 6.66
CA GLN A 105 13.61 4.21 5.21
C GLN A 105 12.21 4.21 4.57
N MET A 106 11.25 3.55 5.19
CA MET A 106 9.85 3.54 4.74
C MET A 106 9.28 4.96 4.79
N ARG A 107 9.45 5.69 5.89
CA ARG A 107 8.99 7.07 6.06
C ARG A 107 9.51 7.97 4.94
N ARG A 108 10.82 7.94 4.65
CA ARG A 108 11.43 8.75 3.58
C ARG A 108 10.86 8.41 2.20
N ARG A 109 10.60 7.13 1.93
CA ARG A 109 9.97 6.70 0.66
C ARG A 109 8.54 7.23 0.55
N MET A 110 7.76 7.15 1.62
CA MET A 110 6.38 7.65 1.66
C MET A 110 6.33 9.17 1.44
N GLU A 111 7.19 9.93 2.12
CA GLU A 111 7.32 11.39 1.93
C GLU A 111 7.66 11.74 0.47
N LYS A 112 8.63 11.04 -0.14
CA LYS A 112 8.96 11.23 -1.54
C LYS A 112 7.76 10.94 -2.47
N HIS A 113 6.99 9.89 -2.21
CA HIS A 113 5.79 9.59 -2.99
C HIS A 113 4.75 10.70 -2.87
N LEU A 114 4.47 11.19 -1.67
CA LEU A 114 3.52 12.29 -1.45
C LEU A 114 3.96 13.59 -2.15
N ILE A 115 5.25 13.91 -2.10
CA ILE A 115 5.81 15.06 -2.82
C ILE A 115 5.63 14.90 -4.32
N ASN A 116 5.93 13.72 -4.87
CA ASN A 116 5.76 13.44 -6.30
C ASN A 116 4.29 13.58 -6.73
N ILE A 117 3.35 13.05 -5.96
CA ILE A 117 1.91 13.21 -6.22
C ILE A 117 1.53 14.68 -6.20
N LYS A 118 1.94 15.43 -5.17
CA LYS A 118 1.67 16.88 -5.07
C LYS A 118 2.20 17.65 -6.29
N ASN A 119 3.39 17.28 -6.78
CA ASN A 119 4.00 17.96 -7.92
C ASN A 119 3.32 17.60 -9.25
N ALA A 120 2.78 16.39 -9.38
CA ALA A 120 2.05 15.94 -10.57
C ALA A 120 0.63 16.54 -10.66
N LEU A 121 0.11 17.10 -9.59
CA LEU A 121 -1.23 17.72 -9.51
C LEU A 121 -1.21 19.26 -9.64
N LYS A 122 -0.04 19.85 -9.83
CA LYS A 122 0.15 21.29 -10.14
C LYS A 122 0.14 21.53 -11.62
#